data_d08d5760720fbc2116fa0bb00dc0a3f6
#
_entry.id   d08d5760720fbc2116fa0bb00dc0a3f6
#
_cell.length_a   1.000
_cell.length_b   1.000
_cell.length_c   1.000
_cell.angle_alpha   90.00
_cell.angle_beta   90.00
_cell.angle_gamma   90.00
#
_symmetry.space_group_name_H-M   'P 1'
#
loop_
_entity.id
_entity.type
_entity.pdbx_description
1 polymer ?
#
loop_
_entity_poly.entity_id
_entity_poly.type
_entity_poly.pdbx_seq_one_letter_code
_entity_poly.pdbx_strand_id
1 'polypeptide(L)'
;MSILDLQNVSITYQSGSRKLTVLDQVTFSIQAGETIAIVGPSGSGKTTLLGLCAGLDSSSTGSVVLNGESLEKLNEDQRAAVRSRDVGFIFQNFQLLPTLTALENVMVPLELKKRTNAKEKAMELLDKVGLKDRATHYPTQLSGGEQQRVSIARAFANAPKILFADEPTGNLDTETGAMIENLIFDLNKEQGTTLVLVTHDLELAAKTQRIVHIKGGKIQEDIHA
;
A
#
# COMPACT_ATOMS: atom_id res chain seq x y z
N MET A 1 0.51 5.41 -19.62
CA MET A 1 1.52 4.33 -19.53
C MET A 1 1.22 3.53 -18.26
N SER A 2 1.07 2.21 -18.39
CA SER A 2 0.76 1.35 -17.22
C SER A 2 1.91 1.39 -16.21
N ILE A 3 1.58 1.60 -14.93
CA ILE A 3 2.55 1.52 -13.82
C ILE A 3 2.56 0.12 -13.22
N LEU A 4 1.44 -0.59 -13.30
CA LEU A 4 1.30 -1.96 -12.83
C LEU A 4 0.53 -2.76 -13.88
N ASP A 5 1.02 -3.94 -14.21
CA ASP A 5 0.41 -4.86 -15.16
C ASP A 5 0.50 -6.29 -14.62
N LEU A 6 -0.64 -6.95 -14.48
CA LEU A 6 -0.78 -8.34 -14.09
C LEU A 6 -1.33 -9.15 -15.26
N GLN A 7 -0.67 -10.25 -15.60
CA GLN A 7 -1.07 -11.14 -16.70
C GLN A 7 -1.19 -12.59 -16.21
N ASN A 8 -2.43 -13.10 -16.15
CA ASN A 8 -2.78 -14.48 -15.76
C ASN A 8 -2.13 -14.93 -14.44
N VAL A 9 -2.11 -14.00 -13.46
CA VAL A 9 -1.45 -14.21 -12.17
C VAL A 9 -2.25 -15.17 -11.31
N SER A 10 -1.63 -16.27 -10.87
CA SER A 10 -2.22 -17.19 -9.90
C SER A 10 -1.26 -17.41 -8.74
N ILE A 11 -1.81 -17.63 -7.55
CA ILE A 11 -1.06 -18.06 -6.38
C ILE A 11 -1.73 -19.28 -5.74
N THR A 12 -0.95 -20.34 -5.55
CA THR A 12 -1.41 -21.59 -4.96
C THR A 12 -0.44 -22.00 -3.85
N TYR A 13 -0.95 -22.12 -2.64
CA TYR A 13 -0.21 -22.63 -1.51
C TYR A 13 -0.41 -24.15 -1.40
N GLN A 14 0.66 -24.86 -1.05
CA GLN A 14 0.60 -26.30 -0.79
C GLN A 14 0.75 -26.53 0.73
N SER A 15 -0.25 -27.18 1.33
CA SER A 15 -0.22 -27.61 2.73
C SER A 15 -0.45 -29.12 2.78
N GLY A 16 0.65 -29.89 2.90
CA GLY A 16 0.62 -31.35 2.78
C GLY A 16 0.11 -31.81 1.41
N SER A 17 -0.98 -32.58 1.39
CA SER A 17 -1.63 -33.06 0.17
C SER A 17 -2.68 -32.07 -0.40
N ARG A 18 -3.00 -31.00 0.32
CA ARG A 18 -4.02 -30.02 -0.10
C ARG A 18 -3.38 -28.85 -0.83
N LYS A 19 -3.97 -28.49 -1.97
CA LYS A 19 -3.66 -27.25 -2.70
C LYS A 19 -4.75 -26.23 -2.43
N LEU A 20 -4.36 -25.03 -2.05
CA LEU A 20 -5.27 -23.89 -1.86
C LEU A 20 -4.89 -22.82 -2.88
N THR A 21 -5.70 -22.62 -3.91
CA THR A 21 -5.55 -21.52 -4.85
C THR A 21 -6.25 -20.30 -4.27
N VAL A 22 -5.48 -19.26 -3.96
CA VAL A 22 -5.96 -17.99 -3.38
C VAL A 22 -6.26 -16.97 -4.46
N LEU A 23 -5.45 -16.94 -5.55
CA LEU A 23 -5.70 -16.14 -6.74
C LEU A 23 -5.66 -17.03 -7.95
N ASP A 24 -6.57 -16.83 -8.91
CA ASP A 24 -6.73 -17.66 -10.09
C ASP A 24 -6.87 -16.79 -11.35
N GLN A 25 -5.83 -16.78 -12.18
CA GLN A 25 -5.74 -16.12 -13.49
C GLN A 25 -6.14 -14.64 -13.47
N VAL A 26 -5.70 -13.91 -12.45
CA VAL A 26 -5.95 -12.47 -12.31
C VAL A 26 -5.20 -11.71 -13.39
N THR A 27 -5.93 -10.88 -14.16
CA THR A 27 -5.38 -10.04 -15.23
C THR A 27 -6.02 -8.65 -15.14
N PHE A 28 -5.22 -7.61 -14.90
CA PHE A 28 -5.61 -6.20 -15.00
C PHE A 28 -4.36 -5.31 -15.04
N SER A 29 -4.55 -4.05 -15.44
CA SER A 29 -3.49 -3.05 -15.45
C SER A 29 -3.95 -1.77 -14.77
N ILE A 30 -3.01 -0.99 -14.21
CA ILE A 30 -3.26 0.31 -13.58
C ILE A 30 -2.41 1.35 -14.30
N GLN A 31 -3.02 2.49 -14.64
CA GLN A 31 -2.31 3.61 -15.26
C GLN A 31 -1.61 4.48 -14.20
N ALA A 32 -0.51 5.12 -14.59
CA ALA A 32 0.17 6.05 -13.70
C ALA A 32 -0.76 7.22 -13.31
N GLY A 33 -0.84 7.52 -12.01
CA GLY A 33 -1.70 8.56 -11.44
C GLY A 33 -3.16 8.13 -11.24
N GLU A 34 -3.53 6.90 -11.60
CA GLU A 34 -4.88 6.37 -11.38
C GLU A 34 -5.11 6.07 -9.88
N THR A 35 -6.34 6.27 -9.40
CA THR A 35 -6.79 5.78 -8.11
C THR A 35 -7.77 4.64 -8.29
N ILE A 36 -7.49 3.48 -7.66
CA ILE A 36 -8.26 2.26 -7.80
C ILE A 36 -8.57 1.66 -6.43
N ALA A 37 -9.79 1.17 -6.25
CA ALA A 37 -10.17 0.35 -5.10
C ALA A 37 -10.31 -1.12 -5.49
N ILE A 38 -9.77 -2.01 -4.69
CA ILE A 38 -9.97 -3.45 -4.77
C ILE A 38 -10.92 -3.85 -3.63
N VAL A 39 -12.12 -4.27 -3.98
CA VAL A 39 -13.17 -4.62 -3.01
C VAL A 39 -13.57 -6.09 -3.10
N GLY A 40 -14.10 -6.63 -2.02
CA GLY A 40 -14.59 -8.00 -1.97
C GLY A 40 -14.69 -8.53 -0.54
N PRO A 41 -15.34 -9.70 -0.34
CA PRO A 41 -15.50 -10.27 0.98
C PRO A 41 -14.17 -10.64 1.64
N SER A 42 -14.18 -10.84 2.96
CA SER A 42 -13.01 -11.36 3.68
C SER A 42 -12.59 -12.71 3.10
N GLY A 43 -11.27 -12.93 2.99
CA GLY A 43 -10.72 -14.16 2.41
C GLY A 43 -10.81 -14.26 0.87
N SER A 44 -11.25 -13.21 0.16
CA SER A 44 -11.31 -13.24 -1.32
C SER A 44 -9.94 -13.12 -2.02
N GLY A 45 -8.85 -12.89 -1.29
CA GLY A 45 -7.49 -12.78 -1.84
C GLY A 45 -6.98 -11.33 -2.02
N LYS A 46 -7.70 -10.31 -1.51
CA LYS A 46 -7.32 -8.87 -1.68
C LYS A 46 -5.92 -8.55 -1.17
N THR A 47 -5.62 -8.86 0.09
CA THR A 47 -4.30 -8.64 0.71
C THR A 47 -3.20 -9.43 -0.01
N THR A 48 -3.50 -10.67 -0.45
CA THR A 48 -2.56 -11.49 -1.24
C THR A 48 -2.29 -10.85 -2.60
N LEU A 49 -3.33 -10.36 -3.29
CA LEU A 49 -3.19 -9.65 -4.55
C LEU A 49 -2.32 -8.40 -4.39
N LEU A 50 -2.57 -7.62 -3.33
CA LEU A 50 -1.82 -6.42 -3.02
C LEU A 50 -0.35 -6.74 -2.71
N GLY A 51 -0.06 -7.82 -1.97
CA GLY A 51 1.29 -8.30 -1.71
C GLY A 51 2.05 -8.68 -2.99
N LEU A 52 1.37 -9.35 -3.94
CA LEU A 52 1.94 -9.64 -5.27
C LEU A 52 2.22 -8.38 -6.08
N CYS A 53 1.26 -7.44 -6.12
CA CYS A 53 1.41 -6.17 -6.82
C CYS A 53 2.59 -5.35 -6.28
N ALA A 54 2.80 -5.39 -4.97
CA ALA A 54 3.90 -4.69 -4.30
C ALA A 54 5.25 -5.44 -4.37
N GLY A 55 5.28 -6.66 -4.92
CA GLY A 55 6.48 -7.50 -4.96
C GLY A 55 6.91 -8.02 -3.59
N LEU A 56 5.99 -8.11 -2.62
CA LEU A 56 6.22 -8.75 -1.31
C LEU A 56 6.13 -10.28 -1.42
N ASP A 57 5.27 -10.77 -2.32
CA ASP A 57 5.08 -12.17 -2.63
C ASP A 57 5.45 -12.47 -4.08
N SER A 58 5.57 -13.76 -4.40
CA SER A 58 5.80 -14.25 -5.77
C SER A 58 4.57 -15.02 -6.26
N SER A 59 4.19 -14.80 -7.53
CA SER A 59 3.14 -15.60 -8.17
C SER A 59 3.58 -17.04 -8.40
N SER A 60 2.64 -17.97 -8.37
CA SER A 60 2.89 -19.36 -8.80
C SER A 60 2.94 -19.47 -10.32
N THR A 61 2.12 -18.67 -11.03
CA THR A 61 2.09 -18.54 -12.48
C THR A 61 1.70 -17.13 -12.89
N GLY A 62 1.94 -16.77 -14.15
CA GLY A 62 1.66 -15.43 -14.68
C GLY A 62 2.82 -14.49 -14.46
N SER A 63 2.59 -13.20 -14.69
CA SER A 63 3.61 -12.16 -14.55
C SER A 63 3.05 -10.89 -13.93
N VAL A 64 3.90 -10.20 -13.14
CA VAL A 64 3.64 -8.89 -12.56
C VAL A 64 4.72 -7.93 -13.02
N VAL A 65 4.34 -6.89 -13.72
CA VAL A 65 5.24 -5.81 -14.14
C VAL A 65 4.92 -4.56 -13.34
N LEU A 66 5.88 -4.08 -12.56
CA LEU A 66 5.77 -2.87 -11.76
C LEU A 66 6.75 -1.82 -12.28
N ASN A 67 6.22 -0.67 -12.72
CA ASN A 67 7.00 0.43 -13.28
C ASN A 67 8.01 -0.01 -14.36
N GLY A 68 7.57 -0.93 -15.24
CA GLY A 68 8.38 -1.47 -16.34
C GLY A 68 9.31 -2.63 -15.96
N GLU A 69 9.36 -3.03 -14.69
CA GLU A 69 10.19 -4.14 -14.22
C GLU A 69 9.37 -5.40 -13.95
N SER A 70 9.74 -6.53 -14.56
CA SER A 70 9.10 -7.83 -14.38
C SER A 70 9.57 -8.48 -13.08
N LEU A 71 8.70 -8.52 -12.07
CA LEU A 71 9.07 -8.94 -10.71
C LEU A 71 9.50 -10.41 -10.63
N GLU A 72 9.03 -11.28 -11.50
CA GLU A 72 9.41 -12.70 -11.56
C GLU A 72 10.87 -12.91 -11.98
N LYS A 73 11.45 -11.93 -12.69
CA LYS A 73 12.84 -11.98 -13.16
C LYS A 73 13.83 -11.49 -12.13
N LEU A 74 13.34 -10.89 -11.05
CA LEU A 74 14.16 -10.25 -10.02
C LEU A 74 14.39 -11.22 -8.85
N ASN A 75 15.60 -11.21 -8.30
CA ASN A 75 15.87 -11.80 -6.98
C ASN A 75 15.32 -10.90 -5.87
N GLU A 76 15.38 -11.37 -4.61
CA GLU A 76 14.77 -10.61 -3.49
C GLU A 76 15.43 -9.25 -3.25
N ASP A 77 16.75 -9.14 -3.38
CA ASP A 77 17.46 -7.85 -3.23
C ASP A 77 17.02 -6.85 -4.30
N GLN A 78 16.85 -7.31 -5.53
CA GLN A 78 16.37 -6.48 -6.64
C GLN A 78 14.92 -6.07 -6.43
N ARG A 79 14.02 -6.98 -5.97
CA ARG A 79 12.64 -6.64 -5.60
C ARG A 79 12.59 -5.64 -4.45
N ALA A 80 13.44 -5.81 -3.42
CA ALA A 80 13.55 -4.85 -2.33
C ALA A 80 14.00 -3.46 -2.82
N ALA A 81 14.90 -3.39 -3.80
CA ALA A 81 15.31 -2.14 -4.43
C ALA A 81 14.16 -1.46 -5.18
N VAL A 82 13.34 -2.23 -5.94
CA VAL A 82 12.12 -1.72 -6.61
C VAL A 82 11.13 -1.20 -5.58
N ARG A 83 10.81 -1.99 -4.53
CA ARG A 83 9.93 -1.55 -3.44
C ARG A 83 10.40 -0.26 -2.81
N SER A 84 11.67 -0.21 -2.42
CA SER A 84 12.27 1.00 -1.81
C SER A 84 12.17 2.23 -2.71
N ARG A 85 12.30 2.06 -4.02
CA ARG A 85 12.31 3.15 -4.99
C ARG A 85 10.92 3.65 -5.35
N ASP A 86 9.98 2.72 -5.61
CA ASP A 86 8.74 3.01 -6.31
C ASP A 86 7.49 2.80 -5.45
N VAL A 87 7.55 2.05 -4.34
CA VAL A 87 6.39 1.62 -3.57
C VAL A 87 6.31 2.31 -2.22
N GLY A 88 5.13 2.82 -1.89
CA GLY A 88 4.72 3.16 -0.52
C GLY A 88 3.68 2.16 -0.02
N PHE A 89 3.62 1.92 1.29
CA PHE A 89 2.67 0.98 1.87
C PHE A 89 2.04 1.52 3.15
N ILE A 90 0.70 1.47 3.22
CA ILE A 90 -0.10 1.77 4.40
C ILE A 90 -0.81 0.48 4.81
N PHE A 91 -0.60 0.04 6.05
CA PHE A 91 -1.17 -1.19 6.59
C PHE A 91 -2.29 -0.90 7.58
N GLN A 92 -3.24 -1.80 7.70
CA GLN A 92 -4.32 -1.75 8.68
C GLN A 92 -3.80 -1.67 10.13
N ASN A 93 -2.72 -2.37 10.45
CA ASN A 93 -2.11 -2.41 11.79
C ASN A 93 -0.92 -1.44 11.92
N PHE A 94 -0.90 -0.36 11.14
CA PHE A 94 0.12 0.69 11.13
C PHE A 94 1.55 0.19 10.88
N GLN A 95 1.94 -0.95 11.41
CA GLN A 95 3.26 -1.60 11.35
C GLN A 95 4.43 -0.64 11.64
N LEU A 96 4.26 0.18 12.67
CA LEU A 96 5.34 1.02 13.17
C LEU A 96 6.35 0.16 13.94
N LEU A 97 7.62 0.53 13.85
CA LEU A 97 8.69 -0.07 14.63
C LEU A 97 8.57 0.46 16.08
N PRO A 98 8.24 -0.40 17.07
CA PRO A 98 7.86 0.06 18.40
C PRO A 98 9.03 0.65 19.20
N THR A 99 10.27 0.35 18.81
CA THR A 99 11.50 0.85 19.41
C THR A 99 11.98 2.18 18.83
N LEU A 100 11.31 2.67 17.80
CA LEU A 100 11.60 3.94 17.13
C LEU A 100 10.51 4.98 17.42
N THR A 101 10.92 6.23 17.55
CA THR A 101 9.99 7.38 17.65
C THR A 101 9.21 7.57 16.35
N ALA A 102 8.19 8.44 16.35
CA ALA A 102 7.45 8.82 15.15
C ALA A 102 8.38 9.35 14.06
N LEU A 103 9.30 10.24 14.42
CA LEU A 103 10.30 10.78 13.50
C LEU A 103 11.18 9.69 12.89
N GLU A 104 11.74 8.83 13.72
CA GLU A 104 12.62 7.74 13.27
C GLU A 104 11.88 6.74 12.39
N ASN A 105 10.61 6.41 12.69
CA ASN A 105 9.78 5.59 11.81
C ASN A 105 9.65 6.17 10.39
N VAL A 106 9.46 7.49 10.28
CA VAL A 106 9.38 8.16 8.97
C VAL A 106 10.77 8.29 8.31
N MET A 107 11.85 8.36 9.10
CA MET A 107 13.23 8.42 8.58
C MET A 107 13.71 7.09 7.97
N VAL A 108 13.25 5.94 8.46
CA VAL A 108 13.71 4.60 8.00
C VAL A 108 13.82 4.48 6.48
N PRO A 109 12.78 4.74 5.67
CA PRO A 109 12.87 4.60 4.22
C PRO A 109 13.84 5.61 3.58
N LEU A 110 14.02 6.79 4.17
CA LEU A 110 14.94 7.81 3.69
C LEU A 110 16.40 7.42 3.96
N GLU A 111 16.69 6.87 5.14
CA GLU A 111 18.01 6.40 5.52
C GLU A 111 18.46 5.17 4.73
N LEU A 112 17.54 4.24 4.45
CA LEU A 112 17.81 3.11 3.55
C LEU A 112 18.24 3.56 2.15
N LYS A 113 17.74 4.73 1.69
CA LYS A 113 18.19 5.39 0.45
C LYS A 113 19.41 6.29 0.65
N LYS A 114 20.03 6.32 1.82
CA LYS A 114 21.21 7.16 2.15
C LYS A 114 20.96 8.66 1.88
N ARG A 115 19.72 9.15 2.13
CA ARG A 115 19.39 10.56 1.99
C ARG A 115 20.05 11.37 3.10
N THR A 116 20.84 12.40 2.73
CA THR A 116 21.54 13.26 3.69
C THR A 116 20.61 14.16 4.50
N ASN A 117 19.42 14.47 3.98
CA ASN A 117 18.38 15.31 4.59
C ASN A 117 17.20 14.49 5.15
N ALA A 118 17.46 13.25 5.61
CA ALA A 118 16.40 12.35 6.07
C ALA A 118 15.57 12.96 7.22
N LYS A 119 16.23 13.58 8.20
CA LYS A 119 15.57 14.19 9.37
C LYS A 119 14.68 15.37 8.99
N GLU A 120 15.17 16.29 8.18
CA GLU A 120 14.41 17.46 7.73
C GLU A 120 13.18 17.02 6.93
N LYS A 121 13.37 16.09 6.00
CA LYS A 121 12.27 15.56 5.17
C LYS A 121 11.23 14.82 6.00
N ALA A 122 11.65 14.00 6.97
CA ALA A 122 10.74 13.31 7.85
C ALA A 122 9.96 14.28 8.74
N MET A 123 10.60 15.36 9.23
CA MET A 123 9.93 16.38 10.02
C MET A 123 8.89 17.16 9.19
N GLU A 124 9.20 17.50 7.93
CA GLU A 124 8.24 18.12 7.00
C GLU A 124 7.01 17.23 6.79
N LEU A 125 7.20 15.91 6.64
CA LEU A 125 6.09 14.96 6.49
C LEU A 125 5.25 14.82 7.76
N LEU A 126 5.90 14.79 8.93
CA LEU A 126 5.18 14.81 10.20
C LEU A 126 4.37 16.10 10.40
N ASP A 127 4.90 17.23 9.98
CA ASP A 127 4.17 18.52 9.99
C ASP A 127 2.93 18.46 9.08
N LYS A 128 3.06 17.92 7.85
CA LYS A 128 1.95 17.72 6.90
C LYS A 128 0.82 16.84 7.44
N VAL A 129 1.16 15.82 8.25
CA VAL A 129 0.15 14.96 8.89
C VAL A 129 -0.29 15.45 10.27
N GLY A 130 0.12 16.67 10.68
CA GLY A 130 -0.25 17.29 11.95
C GLY A 130 0.37 16.65 13.19
N LEU A 131 1.58 16.09 13.07
CA LEU A 131 2.27 15.39 14.16
C LEU A 131 3.66 15.94 14.48
N LYS A 132 3.96 17.19 14.12
CA LYS A 132 5.25 17.83 14.41
C LYS A 132 5.61 17.76 15.89
N ASP A 133 4.65 18.08 16.78
CA ASP A 133 4.84 18.07 18.23
C ASP A 133 4.87 16.66 18.84
N ARG A 134 4.61 15.63 18.03
CA ARG A 134 4.67 14.22 18.40
C ARG A 134 5.92 13.50 17.87
N ALA A 135 6.83 14.19 17.20
CA ALA A 135 7.99 13.62 16.52
C ALA A 135 8.86 12.71 17.41
N THR A 136 8.97 13.03 18.71
CA THR A 136 9.77 12.28 19.68
C THR A 136 8.99 11.20 20.43
N HIS A 137 7.69 11.04 20.16
CA HIS A 137 6.85 10.03 20.82
C HIS A 137 7.08 8.66 20.20
N TYR A 138 7.07 7.63 21.04
CA TYR A 138 7.05 6.23 20.61
C TYR A 138 5.63 5.78 20.24
N PRO A 139 5.45 4.75 19.41
CA PRO A 139 4.13 4.25 19.02
C PRO A 139 3.18 3.99 20.19
N THR A 140 3.69 3.49 21.32
CA THR A 140 2.90 3.25 22.54
C THR A 140 2.35 4.51 23.22
N GLN A 141 2.86 5.67 22.86
CA GLN A 141 2.44 6.99 23.37
C GLN A 141 1.48 7.71 22.42
N LEU A 142 1.17 7.08 21.27
CA LEU A 142 0.33 7.64 20.22
C LEU A 142 -1.02 6.92 20.17
N SER A 143 -2.10 7.67 19.93
CA SER A 143 -3.41 7.10 19.61
C SER A 143 -3.37 6.31 18.29
N GLY A 144 -4.37 5.48 18.02
CA GLY A 144 -4.46 4.72 16.78
C GLY A 144 -4.44 5.63 15.53
N GLY A 145 -5.19 6.73 15.56
CA GLY A 145 -5.20 7.72 14.47
C GLY A 145 -3.86 8.44 14.31
N GLU A 146 -3.13 8.74 15.41
CA GLU A 146 -1.78 9.30 15.33
C GLU A 146 -0.79 8.28 14.75
N GLN A 147 -0.86 7.01 15.16
CA GLN A 147 -0.03 5.95 14.58
C GLN A 147 -0.28 5.78 13.08
N GLN A 148 -1.54 5.84 12.64
CA GLN A 148 -1.87 5.77 11.22
C GLN A 148 -1.32 6.97 10.46
N ARG A 149 -1.38 8.19 11.01
CA ARG A 149 -0.76 9.36 10.38
C ARG A 149 0.77 9.24 10.26
N VAL A 150 1.45 8.65 11.27
CA VAL A 150 2.89 8.33 11.15
C VAL A 150 3.13 7.31 10.05
N SER A 151 2.30 6.25 9.95
CA SER A 151 2.38 5.25 8.88
C SER A 151 2.21 5.86 7.49
N ILE A 152 1.27 6.80 7.33
CA ILE A 152 1.06 7.56 6.10
C ILE A 152 2.30 8.40 5.77
N ALA A 153 2.80 9.20 6.71
CA ALA A 153 4.01 10.00 6.50
C ALA A 153 5.20 9.12 6.06
N ARG A 154 5.38 7.95 6.68
CA ARG A 154 6.40 6.97 6.30
C ARG A 154 6.19 6.44 4.89
N ALA A 155 4.96 6.12 4.49
CA ALA A 155 4.65 5.60 3.16
C ALA A 155 4.98 6.61 2.05
N PHE A 156 4.78 7.90 2.30
CA PHE A 156 5.10 8.98 1.37
C PHE A 156 6.56 9.49 1.43
N ALA A 157 7.38 9.00 2.36
CA ALA A 157 8.72 9.53 2.61
C ALA A 157 9.64 9.51 1.38
N ASN A 158 9.56 8.45 0.60
CA ASN A 158 10.39 8.28 -0.60
C ASN A 158 9.76 8.85 -1.89
N ALA A 159 8.65 9.59 -1.80
CA ALA A 159 7.85 10.03 -2.95
C ALA A 159 7.56 8.85 -3.92
N PRO A 160 6.79 7.84 -3.47
CA PRO A 160 6.56 6.62 -4.24
C PRO A 160 5.77 6.92 -5.51
N LYS A 161 5.96 6.09 -6.55
CA LYS A 161 5.16 6.15 -7.77
C LYS A 161 3.80 5.48 -7.61
N ILE A 162 3.73 4.49 -6.72
CA ILE A 162 2.52 3.76 -6.39
C ILE A 162 2.42 3.55 -4.88
N LEU A 163 1.25 3.82 -4.33
CA LEU A 163 0.90 3.63 -2.92
C LEU A 163 -0.11 2.50 -2.81
N PHE A 164 0.21 1.51 -2.02
CA PHE A 164 -0.72 0.45 -1.64
C PHE A 164 -1.25 0.72 -0.22
N ALA A 165 -2.57 0.68 -0.05
CA ALA A 165 -3.22 0.87 1.24
C ALA A 165 -4.16 -0.32 1.51
N ASP A 166 -3.85 -1.11 2.53
CA ASP A 166 -4.64 -2.27 2.94
C ASP A 166 -5.48 -1.91 4.16
N GLU A 167 -6.80 -1.74 3.97
CA GLU A 167 -7.78 -1.39 5.00
C GLU A 167 -7.30 -0.22 5.90
N PRO A 168 -6.94 0.95 5.34
CA PRO A 168 -6.19 1.98 6.07
C PRO A 168 -6.95 2.60 7.25
N THR A 169 -8.28 2.41 7.33
CA THR A 169 -9.16 2.93 8.38
C THR A 169 -9.82 1.84 9.22
N GLY A 170 -9.54 0.56 8.91
CA GLY A 170 -10.26 -0.59 9.49
C GLY A 170 -10.13 -0.75 11.01
N ASN A 171 -9.16 -0.11 11.67
CA ASN A 171 -8.94 -0.14 13.12
C ASN A 171 -9.25 1.19 13.80
N LEU A 172 -9.94 2.11 13.12
CA LEU A 172 -10.22 3.46 13.61
C LEU A 172 -11.73 3.68 13.79
N ASP A 173 -12.09 4.61 14.66
CA ASP A 173 -13.46 5.11 14.74
C ASP A 173 -13.83 5.91 13.47
N THR A 174 -15.12 6.09 13.24
CA THR A 174 -15.65 6.70 12.01
C THR A 174 -15.12 8.10 11.76
N GLU A 175 -15.02 8.95 12.80
CA GLU A 175 -14.54 10.32 12.65
C GLU A 175 -13.05 10.37 12.31
N THR A 176 -12.25 9.62 13.05
CA THR A 176 -10.81 9.47 12.77
C THR A 176 -10.59 8.84 11.39
N GLY A 177 -11.39 7.83 11.02
CA GLY A 177 -11.34 7.18 9.71
C GLY A 177 -11.51 8.18 8.58
N ALA A 178 -12.56 9.02 8.63
CA ALA A 178 -12.82 10.04 7.61
C ALA A 178 -11.66 11.05 7.48
N MET A 179 -11.03 11.45 8.59
CA MET A 179 -9.85 12.32 8.55
C MET A 179 -8.66 11.63 7.87
N ILE A 180 -8.43 10.35 8.14
CA ILE A 180 -7.34 9.57 7.54
C ILE A 180 -7.57 9.39 6.04
N GLU A 181 -8.79 9.10 5.61
CA GLU A 181 -9.15 8.99 4.19
C GLU A 181 -8.82 10.30 3.43
N ASN A 182 -9.33 11.44 3.93
CA ASN A 182 -9.06 12.73 3.31
C ASN A 182 -7.55 13.00 3.22
N LEU A 183 -6.80 12.72 4.30
CA LEU A 183 -5.35 12.89 4.33
C LEU A 183 -4.64 12.05 3.25
N ILE A 184 -5.05 10.79 3.05
CA ILE A 184 -4.47 9.90 2.02
C ILE A 184 -4.74 10.49 0.63
N PHE A 185 -5.98 10.90 0.32
CA PHE A 185 -6.33 11.46 -0.99
C PHE A 185 -5.67 12.82 -1.26
N ASP A 186 -5.55 13.70 -0.24
CA ASP A 186 -4.89 14.99 -0.37
C ASP A 186 -3.40 14.83 -0.68
N LEU A 187 -2.69 13.98 0.08
CA LEU A 187 -1.28 13.69 -0.16
C LEU A 187 -1.06 12.97 -1.50
N ASN A 188 -1.96 12.05 -1.87
CA ASN A 188 -1.93 11.37 -3.16
C ASN A 188 -2.03 12.37 -4.31
N LYS A 189 -2.99 13.28 -4.24
CA LYS A 189 -3.21 14.34 -5.23
C LYS A 189 -2.02 15.31 -5.32
N GLU A 190 -1.47 15.70 -4.16
CA GLU A 190 -0.31 16.60 -4.11
C GLU A 190 0.93 15.99 -4.79
N GLN A 191 1.16 14.69 -4.60
CA GLN A 191 2.34 14.01 -5.12
C GLN A 191 2.13 13.36 -6.50
N GLY A 192 0.89 13.30 -6.99
CA GLY A 192 0.55 12.62 -8.25
C GLY A 192 0.82 11.13 -8.23
N THR A 193 0.74 10.50 -7.04
CA THR A 193 1.02 9.08 -6.84
C THR A 193 -0.15 8.22 -7.32
N THR A 194 0.10 7.07 -7.92
CA THR A 194 -0.94 6.06 -8.18
C THR A 194 -1.39 5.45 -6.85
N LEU A 195 -2.70 5.33 -6.62
CA LEU A 195 -3.25 4.76 -5.37
C LEU A 195 -3.98 3.45 -5.63
N VAL A 196 -3.58 2.41 -4.93
CA VAL A 196 -4.28 1.12 -4.88
C VAL A 196 -4.79 0.90 -3.46
N LEU A 197 -6.10 1.01 -3.30
CA LEU A 197 -6.78 0.89 -2.01
C LEU A 197 -7.47 -0.48 -1.92
N VAL A 198 -7.19 -1.25 -0.88
CA VAL A 198 -7.96 -2.43 -0.52
C VAL A 198 -8.90 -2.06 0.60
N THR A 199 -10.19 -2.29 0.40
CA THR A 199 -11.21 -2.01 1.43
C THR A 199 -12.45 -2.86 1.25
N HIS A 200 -13.24 -3.02 2.30
CA HIS A 200 -14.61 -3.53 2.25
C HIS A 200 -15.63 -2.40 2.36
N ASP A 201 -15.20 -1.18 2.59
CA ASP A 201 -16.03 0.02 2.64
C ASP A 201 -16.29 0.54 1.22
N LEU A 202 -17.57 0.47 0.79
CA LEU A 202 -17.99 0.90 -0.54
C LEU A 202 -18.04 2.42 -0.69
N GLU A 203 -18.24 3.18 0.41
CA GLU A 203 -18.22 4.64 0.37
C GLU A 203 -16.79 5.13 0.13
N LEU A 204 -15.82 4.53 0.81
CA LEU A 204 -14.40 4.80 0.56
C LEU A 204 -13.98 4.38 -0.85
N ALA A 205 -14.42 3.21 -1.31
CA ALA A 205 -14.13 2.74 -2.68
C ALA A 205 -14.68 3.69 -3.75
N ALA A 206 -15.89 4.24 -3.54
CA ALA A 206 -16.51 5.20 -4.47
C ALA A 206 -15.77 6.53 -4.62
N LYS A 207 -14.81 6.84 -3.74
CA LYS A 207 -13.92 8.02 -3.87
C LYS A 207 -12.80 7.80 -4.89
N THR A 208 -12.58 6.55 -5.35
CA THR A 208 -11.57 6.22 -6.37
C THR A 208 -12.14 6.29 -7.78
N GLN A 209 -11.26 6.41 -8.79
CA GLN A 209 -11.65 6.49 -10.21
C GLN A 209 -12.07 5.14 -10.79
N ARG A 210 -11.73 4.03 -10.11
CA ARG A 210 -11.99 2.67 -10.60
C ARG A 210 -12.17 1.71 -9.43
N ILE A 211 -13.11 0.77 -9.58
CA ILE A 211 -13.39 -0.25 -8.57
C ILE A 211 -13.27 -1.63 -9.21
N VAL A 212 -12.41 -2.47 -8.63
CA VAL A 212 -12.23 -3.88 -9.03
C VAL A 212 -12.82 -4.78 -7.95
N HIS A 213 -13.82 -5.55 -8.31
CA HIS A 213 -14.45 -6.53 -7.44
C HIS A 213 -13.74 -7.87 -7.53
N ILE A 214 -13.21 -8.38 -6.41
CA ILE A 214 -12.59 -9.70 -6.31
C ILE A 214 -13.44 -10.64 -5.45
N LYS A 215 -13.68 -11.87 -5.95
CA LYS A 215 -14.38 -12.92 -5.24
C LYS A 215 -13.79 -14.28 -5.58
N GLY A 216 -13.47 -15.09 -4.54
CA GLY A 216 -12.89 -16.42 -4.72
C GLY A 216 -11.59 -16.40 -5.55
N GLY A 217 -10.75 -15.37 -5.37
CA GLY A 217 -9.47 -15.23 -6.04
C GLY A 217 -9.54 -14.77 -7.51
N LYS A 218 -10.73 -14.38 -8.01
CA LYS A 218 -10.94 -13.92 -9.40
C LYS A 218 -11.52 -12.53 -9.44
N ILE A 219 -11.15 -11.76 -10.46
CA ILE A 219 -11.85 -10.50 -10.77
C ILE A 219 -13.23 -10.86 -11.32
N GLN A 220 -14.27 -10.28 -10.72
CA GLN A 220 -15.66 -10.44 -11.16
C GLN A 220 -16.11 -9.27 -12.01
N GLU A 221 -15.76 -8.08 -11.58
CA GLU A 221 -16.14 -6.81 -12.22
C GLU A 221 -14.98 -5.82 -12.12
N ASP A 222 -14.89 -4.95 -13.10
CA ASP A 222 -13.90 -3.88 -13.22
C ASP A 222 -14.61 -2.64 -13.77
N ILE A 223 -14.91 -1.69 -12.87
CA ILE A 223 -15.83 -0.57 -13.14
C ILE A 223 -15.04 0.73 -13.06
N HIS A 224 -15.06 1.52 -14.12
CA HIS A 224 -14.57 2.90 -14.12
C HIS A 224 -15.70 3.84 -13.68
N ALA A 225 -15.38 4.76 -12.73
CA ALA A 225 -16.31 5.78 -12.24
C ALA A 225 -16.49 6.92 -13.25
#